data_9cbbfceb0a334eebd2ee468d182adad8
#
_entry.id   9cbbfceb0a334eebd2ee468d182adad8
#
_cell.length_a   1.000
_cell.length_b   1.000
_cell.length_c   1.000
_cell.angle_alpha   90.00
_cell.angle_beta   90.00
_cell.angle_gamma   90.00
#
_symmetry.space_group_name_H-M   'P 1'
#
loop_
_entity.id
_entity.type
_entity.pdbx_description
1 polymer ?
#
loop_
_entity_poly.entity_id
_entity_poly.type
_entity_poly.pdbx_seq_one_letter_code
_entity_poly.pdbx_strand_id
1 'polypeptide(L)'
;MNNNTLKIEDLFLKMPLYDKLELNSALEYKLVDILRFSGKIDMFCVACNKETTFIGFDNLTDYVPGVSYSSHSSRLMERVFTLPKYFASKKVFTVKLRCTRNENHLMLFNFYIKDNVLIKIGQYPSLMDIAHHSLKKYRRILGTELYNEFNRAIGLAALNVGLGSFIYLKRIFDRLLEDAHKAIFADEKWNELEYLASPMQKRIGLLKNHLPGLLVEKRELVSILNKDVHELSEGECLRFFPILQGAIETILDEKLIQITREQKRKQLEDSIDQLTSKKKPPKKKEEQQEE
;
A
#
# COMPACT_ATOMS: atom_id res chain seq x y z
N MET A 1 -10.79 14.62 1.85
CA MET A 1 -11.64 13.44 2.18
C MET A 1 -13.09 13.91 2.33
N ASN A 2 -14.07 13.20 1.75
CA ASN A 2 -15.48 13.57 1.88
C ASN A 2 -15.95 13.30 3.31
N ASN A 3 -16.40 14.32 4.02
CA ASN A 3 -16.71 14.30 5.46
C ASN A 3 -17.83 13.32 5.89
N ASN A 4 -18.65 12.80 4.97
CA ASN A 4 -19.83 12.00 5.32
C ASN A 4 -19.58 10.48 5.46
N THR A 5 -18.41 9.97 5.08
CA THR A 5 -18.11 8.51 5.09
C THR A 5 -16.77 8.18 5.73
N LEU A 6 -16.19 9.09 6.53
CA LEU A 6 -14.88 8.89 7.15
C LEU A 6 -14.95 7.71 8.15
N LYS A 7 -14.25 6.63 7.84
CA LYS A 7 -14.05 5.52 8.76
C LYS A 7 -12.89 5.83 9.70
N ILE A 8 -12.98 5.35 10.93
CA ILE A 8 -11.92 5.55 11.94
C ILE A 8 -10.59 4.95 11.47
N GLU A 9 -10.65 3.79 10.79
CA GLU A 9 -9.49 3.14 10.20
C GLU A 9 -8.78 4.02 9.16
N ASP A 10 -9.52 4.82 8.40
CA ASP A 10 -8.95 5.71 7.40
C ASP A 10 -8.10 6.83 8.03
N LEU A 11 -8.50 7.33 9.21
CA LEU A 11 -7.71 8.28 9.99
C LEU A 11 -6.39 7.68 10.46
N PHE A 12 -6.41 6.43 10.88
CA PHE A 12 -5.20 5.75 11.34
C PHE A 12 -4.29 5.35 10.19
N LEU A 13 -4.84 4.73 9.13
CA LEU A 13 -4.06 4.02 8.12
C LEU A 13 -3.87 4.79 6.81
N LYS A 14 -4.71 5.81 6.54
CA LYS A 14 -4.67 6.52 5.25
C LYS A 14 -4.38 8.01 5.38
N MET A 15 -4.66 8.62 6.55
CA MET A 15 -4.39 10.04 6.75
C MET A 15 -2.88 10.28 6.82
N PRO A 16 -2.31 11.09 5.90
CA PRO A 16 -0.90 11.48 5.96
C PRO A 16 -0.59 12.31 7.22
N LEU A 17 0.69 12.40 7.58
CA LEU A 17 1.13 13.32 8.62
C LEU A 17 0.94 14.78 8.14
N TYR A 18 0.55 15.61 9.07
CA TYR A 18 0.28 17.05 8.88
C TYR A 18 -0.90 17.38 7.95
N ASP A 19 -1.65 16.38 7.49
CA ASP A 19 -2.92 16.63 6.83
C ASP A 19 -3.94 17.19 7.83
N LYS A 20 -4.86 18.03 7.32
CA LYS A 20 -5.81 18.80 8.13
C LYS A 20 -7.23 18.29 7.87
N LEU A 21 -7.93 17.95 8.94
CA LEU A 21 -9.34 17.60 8.90
C LEU A 21 -10.13 18.61 9.70
N GLU A 22 -10.99 19.38 9.01
CA GLU A 22 -11.89 20.32 9.66
C GLU A 22 -12.96 19.56 10.47
N LEU A 23 -13.12 19.95 11.72
CA LEU A 23 -14.10 19.37 12.63
C LEU A 23 -15.43 20.10 12.48
N ASN A 24 -16.43 19.36 12.05
CA ASN A 24 -17.83 19.77 12.16
C ASN A 24 -18.53 19.00 13.30
N SER A 25 -19.75 19.40 13.65
CA SER A 25 -20.51 18.78 14.75
C SER A 25 -20.61 17.24 14.63
N ALA A 26 -20.70 16.69 13.42
CA ALA A 26 -20.75 15.25 13.21
C ALA A 26 -19.40 14.57 13.44
N LEU A 27 -18.28 15.23 13.12
CA LEU A 27 -16.93 14.75 13.37
C LEU A 27 -16.50 14.91 14.82
N GLU A 28 -17.02 15.89 15.54
CA GLU A 28 -16.78 16.06 16.98
C GLU A 28 -17.26 14.86 17.78
N TYR A 29 -18.42 14.27 17.45
CA TYR A 29 -18.87 13.03 18.08
C TYR A 29 -17.95 11.85 17.72
N LYS A 30 -17.51 11.74 16.49
CA LYS A 30 -16.54 10.71 16.07
C LYS A 30 -15.18 10.87 16.72
N LEU A 31 -14.77 12.07 17.11
CA LEU A 31 -13.53 12.27 17.86
C LEU A 31 -13.53 11.57 19.22
N VAL A 32 -14.66 11.52 19.90
CA VAL A 32 -14.77 10.75 21.16
C VAL A 32 -14.53 9.26 20.89
N ASP A 33 -15.12 8.74 19.80
CA ASP A 33 -14.92 7.35 19.39
C ASP A 33 -13.48 7.07 19.01
N ILE A 34 -12.79 8.03 18.36
CA ILE A 34 -11.36 7.95 18.03
C ILE A 34 -10.51 7.93 19.30
N LEU A 35 -10.77 8.86 20.23
CA LEU A 35 -10.02 8.98 21.49
C LEU A 35 -10.20 7.77 22.41
N ARG A 36 -11.37 7.16 22.36
CA ARG A 36 -11.76 5.99 23.14
C ARG A 36 -11.79 4.72 22.30
N PHE A 37 -11.07 4.73 21.19
CA PHE A 37 -11.13 3.59 20.32
C PHE A 37 -10.73 2.30 21.05
N SER A 38 -11.74 1.46 21.28
CA SER A 38 -11.63 0.12 21.87
C SER A 38 -11.95 -0.98 20.86
N GLY A 39 -12.10 -0.61 19.57
CA GLY A 39 -12.41 -1.50 18.47
C GLY A 39 -11.22 -2.36 18.05
N LYS A 40 -11.44 -3.15 17.01
CA LYS A 40 -10.44 -4.03 16.39
C LYS A 40 -10.14 -3.54 14.99
N ILE A 41 -8.88 -3.56 14.60
CA ILE A 41 -8.43 -3.23 13.25
C ILE A 41 -7.45 -4.32 12.80
N ASP A 42 -7.71 -4.90 11.63
CA ASP A 42 -6.79 -5.85 11.02
C ASP A 42 -5.74 -5.08 10.22
N MET A 43 -4.48 -5.34 10.51
CA MET A 43 -3.35 -4.71 9.85
C MET A 43 -2.06 -5.51 10.04
N PHE A 44 -1.05 -5.17 9.26
CA PHE A 44 0.25 -5.79 9.39
C PHE A 44 0.98 -5.34 10.66
N CYS A 45 1.40 -6.31 11.46
CA CYS A 45 2.27 -6.07 12.60
C CYS A 45 3.75 -6.17 12.18
N VAL A 46 4.45 -5.05 12.15
CA VAL A 46 5.86 -4.98 11.74
C VAL A 46 6.75 -5.88 12.63
N ALA A 47 6.49 -5.90 13.93
CA ALA A 47 7.27 -6.69 14.88
C ALA A 47 6.98 -8.21 14.82
N CYS A 48 5.71 -8.61 14.57
CA CYS A 48 5.37 -10.02 14.32
C CYS A 48 5.72 -10.48 12.90
N ASN A 49 5.91 -9.54 11.97
CA ASN A 49 6.07 -9.77 10.53
C ASN A 49 4.90 -10.58 9.93
N LYS A 50 3.66 -10.27 10.34
CA LYS A 50 2.42 -10.98 9.94
C LYS A 50 1.21 -10.06 10.03
N GLU A 51 0.18 -10.36 9.23
CA GLU A 51 -1.15 -9.81 9.42
C GLU A 51 -1.72 -10.26 10.77
N THR A 52 -2.31 -9.34 11.50
CA THR A 52 -2.91 -9.59 12.81
C THR A 52 -3.95 -8.53 13.14
N THR A 53 -4.80 -8.84 14.10
CA THR A 53 -5.75 -7.89 14.66
C THR A 53 -5.07 -7.05 15.73
N PHE A 54 -5.24 -5.75 15.67
CA PHE A 54 -4.91 -4.83 16.74
C PHE A 54 -6.17 -4.41 17.48
N ILE A 55 -6.06 -4.30 18.79
CA ILE A 55 -7.17 -3.87 19.66
C ILE A 55 -6.80 -2.52 20.24
N GLY A 56 -7.72 -1.56 20.11
CA GLY A 56 -7.65 -0.30 20.82
C GLY A 56 -7.88 -0.55 22.31
N PHE A 57 -7.16 0.16 23.13
CA PHE A 57 -7.40 0.14 24.57
C PHE A 57 -7.54 1.57 25.09
N ASP A 58 -8.47 1.74 26.04
CA ASP A 58 -8.79 3.05 26.58
C ASP A 58 -7.55 3.68 27.23
N ASN A 59 -7.11 4.79 26.65
CA ASN A 59 -5.95 5.54 27.11
C ASN A 59 -6.33 6.69 28.05
N LEU A 60 -7.61 6.81 28.42
CA LEU A 60 -8.11 7.89 29.26
C LEU A 60 -7.84 7.63 30.76
N THR A 61 -6.67 7.08 31.10
CA THR A 61 -6.18 7.09 32.48
C THR A 61 -5.73 8.49 32.95
N ASP A 62 -5.65 9.43 32.03
CA ASP A 62 -5.35 10.81 32.37
C ASP A 62 -6.60 11.46 32.98
N TYR A 63 -6.49 11.84 34.24
CA TYR A 63 -7.49 12.60 35.01
C TYR A 63 -8.05 13.76 34.18
N VAL A 64 -9.33 13.71 33.85
CA VAL A 64 -10.06 14.84 33.26
C VAL A 64 -10.67 15.63 34.42
N PRO A 65 -10.23 16.84 34.70
CA PRO A 65 -10.78 17.65 35.79
C PRO A 65 -12.30 17.82 35.61
N GLY A 66 -13.09 17.44 36.63
CA GLY A 66 -14.54 17.58 36.62
C GLY A 66 -15.33 16.35 36.15
N VAL A 67 -14.68 15.23 35.82
CA VAL A 67 -15.34 13.95 35.50
C VAL A 67 -15.12 12.98 36.66
N SER A 68 -16.22 12.68 37.39
CA SER A 68 -16.20 11.65 38.42
C SER A 68 -16.36 10.27 37.76
N TYR A 69 -15.36 9.42 37.88
CA TYR A 69 -15.39 8.04 37.37
C TYR A 69 -16.20 7.19 38.34
N SER A 70 -17.52 7.04 38.14
CA SER A 70 -18.27 5.99 38.79
C SER A 70 -18.39 4.80 37.81
N SER A 71 -17.97 3.64 38.27
CA SER A 71 -17.88 2.37 37.55
C SER A 71 -19.21 1.77 37.06
N HIS A 72 -20.33 2.47 37.16
CA HIS A 72 -21.66 1.87 37.01
C HIS A 72 -22.62 2.52 36.00
N SER A 73 -22.24 3.49 35.17
CA SER A 73 -23.19 3.96 34.15
C SER A 73 -22.55 4.58 32.93
N SER A 74 -22.43 3.78 31.89
CA SER A 74 -22.05 4.22 30.53
C SER A 74 -23.03 5.27 29.94
N ARG A 75 -24.23 5.43 30.46
CA ARG A 75 -25.25 6.37 29.97
C ARG A 75 -25.17 7.78 30.57
N LEU A 76 -24.54 7.96 31.72
CA LEU A 76 -24.40 9.28 32.36
C LEU A 76 -23.19 10.08 31.82
N MET A 77 -22.24 9.43 31.19
CA MET A 77 -21.07 10.10 30.56
C MET A 77 -21.43 10.91 29.31
N GLU A 78 -22.47 10.55 28.56
CA GLU A 78 -22.92 11.31 27.39
C GLU A 78 -23.37 12.74 27.68
N ARG A 79 -23.79 13.04 28.91
CA ARG A 79 -24.33 14.35 29.27
C ARG A 79 -23.31 15.36 29.81
N VAL A 80 -22.12 14.94 30.22
CA VAL A 80 -21.16 15.83 30.91
C VAL A 80 -19.95 16.18 30.04
N PHE A 81 -19.75 15.46 28.95
CA PHE A 81 -18.64 15.73 28.02
C PHE A 81 -19.00 16.86 27.06
N THR A 82 -18.80 18.09 27.47
CA THR A 82 -18.70 19.18 26.52
C THR A 82 -17.32 19.09 25.88
N LEU A 83 -17.25 18.43 24.72
CA LEU A 83 -16.06 18.30 23.87
C LEU A 83 -15.21 19.57 23.79
N PRO A 84 -15.81 20.79 23.67
CA PRO A 84 -15.04 22.04 23.67
C PRO A 84 -14.17 22.24 24.92
N LYS A 85 -14.64 21.86 26.11
CA LYS A 85 -13.86 22.03 27.35
C LYS A 85 -12.70 21.04 27.46
N TYR A 86 -12.88 19.80 27.02
CA TYR A 86 -11.81 18.81 27.01
C TYR A 86 -10.70 19.23 26.05
N PHE A 87 -11.05 19.61 24.83
CA PHE A 87 -10.08 20.05 23.81
C PHE A 87 -9.50 21.44 24.08
N ALA A 88 -10.16 22.26 24.86
CA ALA A 88 -9.56 23.51 25.33
C ALA A 88 -8.38 23.29 26.28
N SER A 89 -8.41 22.20 27.07
CA SER A 89 -7.34 21.86 28.04
C SER A 89 -6.28 20.94 27.45
N LYS A 90 -6.66 19.98 26.57
CA LYS A 90 -5.74 18.98 26.00
C LYS A 90 -5.77 19.04 24.49
N LYS A 91 -4.71 19.62 23.92
CA LYS A 91 -4.59 19.82 22.45
C LYS A 91 -3.93 18.63 21.74
N VAL A 92 -3.16 17.81 22.46
CA VAL A 92 -2.45 16.65 21.93
C VAL A 92 -2.95 15.39 22.60
N PHE A 93 -3.22 14.33 21.81
CA PHE A 93 -3.60 13.03 22.32
C PHE A 93 -3.03 11.90 21.48
N THR A 94 -2.85 10.74 22.10
CA THR A 94 -2.31 9.53 21.50
C THR A 94 -3.34 8.42 21.54
N VAL A 95 -3.65 7.83 20.39
CA VAL A 95 -4.39 6.58 20.32
C VAL A 95 -3.40 5.44 20.26
N LYS A 96 -3.61 4.42 21.10
CA LYS A 96 -2.75 3.25 21.20
C LYS A 96 -3.53 2.01 20.81
N LEU A 97 -2.96 1.20 19.92
CA LEU A 97 -3.49 -0.11 19.60
C LEU A 97 -2.42 -1.15 19.95
N ARG A 98 -2.85 -2.30 20.48
CA ARG A 98 -1.96 -3.42 20.79
C ARG A 98 -2.25 -4.62 19.91
N CYS A 99 -1.20 -5.32 19.52
CA CYS A 99 -1.27 -6.53 18.74
C CYS A 99 -1.86 -7.68 19.58
N THR A 100 -2.81 -8.45 19.03
CA THR A 100 -3.39 -9.60 19.72
C THR A 100 -2.43 -10.78 19.88
N ARG A 101 -1.34 -10.83 19.09
CA ARG A 101 -0.32 -11.88 19.20
C ARG A 101 0.72 -11.60 20.27
N ASN A 102 1.03 -10.32 20.50
CA ASN A 102 1.97 -9.88 21.54
C ASN A 102 1.61 -8.46 21.98
N GLU A 103 1.20 -8.31 23.20
CA GLU A 103 0.71 -7.04 23.76
C GLU A 103 1.79 -5.94 23.84
N ASN A 104 3.07 -6.30 23.77
CA ASN A 104 4.18 -5.34 23.72
C ASN A 104 4.35 -4.70 22.31
N HIS A 105 3.69 -5.24 21.28
CA HIS A 105 3.72 -4.66 19.95
C HIS A 105 2.60 -3.63 19.82
N LEU A 106 3.02 -2.38 19.80
CA LEU A 106 2.10 -1.23 19.83
C LEU A 106 2.09 -0.51 18.49
N MET A 107 0.91 0.04 18.17
CA MET A 107 0.71 1.09 17.19
C MET A 107 0.32 2.36 17.92
N LEU A 108 0.97 3.46 17.59
CA LEU A 108 0.77 4.77 18.21
C LEU A 108 0.37 5.78 17.15
N PHE A 109 -0.71 6.51 17.40
CA PHE A 109 -1.19 7.58 16.53
C PHE A 109 -1.34 8.86 17.35
N ASN A 110 -0.58 9.88 17.02
CA ASN A 110 -0.60 11.16 17.71
C ASN A 110 -1.36 12.19 16.90
N PHE A 111 -2.29 12.86 17.55
CA PHE A 111 -3.12 13.89 16.96
C PHE A 111 -3.00 15.20 17.74
N TYR A 112 -3.14 16.29 17.03
CA TYR A 112 -3.20 17.64 17.57
C TYR A 112 -4.47 18.33 17.11
N ILE A 113 -5.15 19.04 18.04
CA ILE A 113 -6.33 19.85 17.73
C ILE A 113 -5.99 21.31 17.94
N LYS A 114 -6.22 22.11 16.91
CA LYS A 114 -6.11 23.56 16.95
C LYS A 114 -7.16 24.20 16.06
N ASP A 115 -7.81 25.25 16.56
CA ASP A 115 -8.77 26.07 15.80
C ASP A 115 -9.80 25.22 15.04
N ASN A 116 -10.38 24.24 15.73
CA ASN A 116 -11.35 23.28 15.17
C ASN A 116 -10.82 22.40 14.02
N VAL A 117 -9.50 22.19 13.95
CA VAL A 117 -8.84 21.33 12.98
C VAL A 117 -8.11 20.20 13.69
N LEU A 118 -8.36 18.96 13.25
CA LEU A 118 -7.61 17.77 13.65
C LEU A 118 -6.42 17.59 12.72
N ILE A 119 -5.24 17.41 13.29
CA ILE A 119 -3.99 17.19 12.56
C ILE A 119 -3.34 15.93 13.11
N LYS A 120 -2.98 14.99 12.24
CA LYS A 120 -2.17 13.83 12.62
C LYS A 120 -0.71 14.23 12.65
N ILE A 121 -0.11 14.25 13.83
CA ILE A 121 1.26 14.77 14.04
C ILE A 121 2.31 13.69 14.22
N GLY A 122 1.91 12.42 14.33
CA GLY A 122 2.85 11.32 14.47
C GLY A 122 2.19 9.96 14.36
N GLN A 123 3.00 8.98 13.98
CA GLN A 123 2.60 7.58 13.93
C GLN A 123 3.82 6.68 14.14
N TYR A 124 3.63 5.57 14.86
CA TYR A 124 4.63 4.50 14.99
C TYR A 124 3.93 3.13 15.02
N PRO A 125 4.39 2.11 14.25
CA PRO A 125 5.32 2.24 13.11
C PRO A 125 4.78 3.20 12.03
N SER A 126 5.66 3.69 11.16
CA SER A 126 5.26 4.59 10.08
C SER A 126 4.38 3.87 9.03
N LEU A 127 3.64 4.64 8.22
CA LEU A 127 2.91 4.07 7.08
C LEU A 127 3.86 3.36 6.11
N MET A 128 5.09 3.86 5.95
CA MET A 128 6.11 3.23 5.13
C MET A 128 6.51 1.85 5.68
N ASP A 129 6.69 1.71 7.01
CA ASP A 129 7.04 0.42 7.62
C ASP A 129 5.95 -0.62 7.42
N ILE A 130 4.68 -0.20 7.51
CA ILE A 130 3.52 -1.07 7.26
C ILE A 130 3.46 -1.47 5.80
N ALA A 131 3.59 -0.51 4.87
CA ALA A 131 3.53 -0.75 3.43
C ALA A 131 4.73 -1.57 2.93
N HIS A 132 5.91 -1.42 3.53
CA HIS A 132 7.12 -2.15 3.16
C HIS A 132 6.88 -3.67 3.09
N HIS A 133 6.08 -4.21 3.99
CA HIS A 133 5.76 -5.63 3.98
C HIS A 133 4.93 -6.04 2.77
N SER A 134 3.86 -5.31 2.45
CA SER A 134 3.00 -5.61 1.30
C SER A 134 3.75 -5.56 -0.02
N LEU A 135 4.75 -4.66 -0.11
CA LEU A 135 5.61 -4.51 -1.29
C LEU A 135 6.72 -5.57 -1.39
N LYS A 136 7.06 -6.27 -0.30
CA LYS A 136 8.17 -7.23 -0.27
C LYS A 136 8.04 -8.32 -1.35
N LYS A 137 6.82 -8.72 -1.69
CA LYS A 137 6.52 -9.69 -2.75
C LYS A 137 7.01 -9.22 -4.13
N TYR A 138 7.12 -7.91 -4.35
CA TYR A 138 7.55 -7.33 -5.62
C TYR A 138 9.06 -7.12 -5.76
N ARG A 139 9.82 -7.28 -4.66
CA ARG A 139 11.28 -7.03 -4.67
C ARG A 139 12.02 -7.81 -5.75
N ARG A 140 11.57 -9.03 -6.05
CA ARG A 140 12.16 -9.86 -7.10
C ARG A 140 11.94 -9.30 -8.50
N ILE A 141 10.79 -8.64 -8.73
CA ILE A 141 10.42 -8.08 -10.04
C ILE A 141 11.09 -6.72 -10.24
N LEU A 142 11.02 -5.87 -9.21
CA LEU A 142 11.53 -4.50 -9.26
C LEU A 142 13.06 -4.41 -9.13
N GLY A 143 13.70 -5.41 -8.53
CA GLY A 143 15.08 -5.28 -8.09
C GLY A 143 15.18 -4.36 -6.84
N THR A 144 16.40 -4.16 -6.35
CA THR A 144 16.61 -3.42 -5.09
C THR A 144 16.36 -1.92 -5.26
N GLU A 145 16.74 -1.34 -6.38
CA GLU A 145 16.65 0.10 -6.62
C GLU A 145 15.19 0.57 -6.71
N LEU A 146 14.41 0.04 -7.67
CA LEU A 146 13.01 0.42 -7.84
C LEU A 146 12.14 0.03 -6.65
N TYR A 147 12.47 -1.07 -5.96
CA TYR A 147 11.81 -1.44 -4.73
C TYR A 147 12.02 -0.37 -3.64
N ASN A 148 13.24 0.15 -3.49
CA ASN A 148 13.53 1.22 -2.55
C ASN A 148 12.83 2.54 -2.97
N GLU A 149 12.77 2.83 -4.27
CA GLU A 149 12.02 3.99 -4.79
C GLU A 149 10.54 3.89 -4.51
N PHE A 150 9.94 2.70 -4.64
CA PHE A 150 8.54 2.49 -4.31
C PHE A 150 8.26 2.75 -2.82
N ASN A 151 9.09 2.22 -1.93
CA ASN A 151 8.99 2.51 -0.50
C ASN A 151 9.15 4.01 -0.20
N ARG A 152 10.09 4.70 -0.87
CA ARG A 152 10.26 6.16 -0.73
C ARG A 152 9.03 6.93 -1.20
N ALA A 153 8.41 6.51 -2.32
CA ALA A 153 7.19 7.13 -2.81
C ALA A 153 6.08 7.10 -1.74
N ILE A 154 5.86 5.93 -1.12
CA ILE A 154 4.88 5.77 -0.05
C ILE A 154 5.26 6.60 1.18
N GLY A 155 6.53 6.61 1.56
CA GLY A 155 7.02 7.40 2.69
C GLY A 155 6.78 8.90 2.49
N LEU A 156 7.04 9.42 1.30
CA LEU A 156 6.80 10.83 0.97
C LEU A 156 5.31 11.16 0.96
N ALA A 157 4.48 10.32 0.37
CA ALA A 157 3.03 10.50 0.39
C ALA A 157 2.48 10.48 1.84
N ALA A 158 3.02 9.60 2.69
CA ALA A 158 2.67 9.54 4.11
C ALA A 158 3.05 10.82 4.88
N LEU A 159 4.04 11.57 4.39
CA LEU A 159 4.46 12.88 4.90
C LEU A 159 3.77 14.06 4.19
N ASN A 160 2.76 13.79 3.37
CA ASN A 160 2.04 14.80 2.59
C ASN A 160 2.92 15.51 1.52
N VAL A 161 3.96 14.84 1.03
CA VAL A 161 4.86 15.31 -0.02
C VAL A 161 4.46 14.67 -1.35
N GLY A 162 3.61 15.36 -2.10
CA GLY A 162 2.96 14.84 -3.31
C GLY A 162 3.88 14.76 -4.51
N LEU A 163 4.56 15.86 -4.88
CA LEU A 163 5.43 15.93 -6.05
C LEU A 163 6.52 14.85 -5.99
N GLY A 164 7.22 14.74 -4.87
CA GLY A 164 8.27 13.75 -4.68
C GLY A 164 7.74 12.31 -4.80
N SER A 165 6.58 12.03 -4.21
CA SER A 165 5.95 10.72 -4.28
C SER A 165 5.53 10.35 -5.71
N PHE A 166 4.95 11.30 -6.44
CA PHE A 166 4.52 11.13 -7.82
C PHE A 166 5.68 10.85 -8.78
N ILE A 167 6.80 11.59 -8.64
CA ILE A 167 8.01 11.40 -9.47
C ILE A 167 8.53 9.97 -9.33
N TYR A 168 8.64 9.44 -8.11
CA TYR A 168 9.09 8.06 -7.91
C TYR A 168 8.14 7.04 -8.54
N LEU A 169 6.81 7.21 -8.40
CA LEU A 169 5.85 6.30 -9.04
C LEU A 169 5.92 6.37 -10.56
N LYS A 170 6.07 7.57 -11.13
CA LYS A 170 6.24 7.75 -12.57
C LYS A 170 7.49 7.03 -13.08
N ARG A 171 8.64 7.17 -12.42
CA ARG A 171 9.88 6.45 -12.78
C ARG A 171 9.71 4.93 -12.76
N ILE A 172 9.02 4.41 -11.73
CA ILE A 172 8.74 2.97 -11.64
C ILE A 172 7.87 2.53 -12.82
N PHE A 173 6.82 3.29 -13.12
CA PHE A 173 5.93 3.00 -14.24
C PHE A 173 6.68 3.03 -15.59
N ASP A 174 7.47 4.05 -15.83
CA ASP A 174 8.26 4.20 -17.05
C ASP A 174 9.22 3.01 -17.23
N ARG A 175 9.83 2.54 -16.15
CA ARG A 175 10.68 1.35 -16.16
C ARG A 175 9.92 0.07 -16.47
N LEU A 176 8.73 -0.10 -15.89
CA LEU A 176 7.87 -1.26 -16.18
C LEU A 176 7.41 -1.27 -17.64
N LEU A 177 7.18 -0.11 -18.23
CA LEU A 177 6.85 0.06 -19.64
C LEU A 177 8.05 -0.27 -20.53
N GLU A 178 9.26 0.20 -20.16
CA GLU A 178 10.50 -0.13 -20.85
C GLU A 178 10.80 -1.64 -20.83
N ASP A 179 10.55 -2.31 -19.70
CA ASP A 179 10.72 -3.76 -19.59
C ASP A 179 9.71 -4.51 -20.48
N ALA A 180 8.48 -4.02 -20.61
CA ALA A 180 7.50 -4.58 -21.55
C ALA A 180 7.92 -4.37 -23.02
N HIS A 181 8.48 -3.19 -23.33
CA HIS A 181 9.01 -2.87 -24.63
C HIS A 181 10.19 -3.80 -24.99
N LYS A 182 11.14 -4.00 -24.07
CA LYS A 182 12.27 -4.91 -24.30
C LYS A 182 11.82 -6.36 -24.53
N ALA A 183 10.75 -6.79 -23.89
CA ALA A 183 10.23 -8.15 -24.05
C ALA A 183 9.66 -8.42 -25.46
N ILE A 184 9.17 -7.37 -26.15
CA ILE A 184 8.62 -7.51 -27.52
C ILE A 184 9.67 -7.27 -28.62
N PHE A 185 10.83 -6.69 -28.28
CA PHE A 185 11.85 -6.30 -29.25
C PHE A 185 12.39 -7.46 -30.10
N ALA A 186 12.28 -8.69 -29.62
CA ALA A 186 12.68 -9.90 -30.34
C ALA A 186 11.61 -10.41 -31.33
N ASP A 187 10.42 -9.79 -31.39
CA ASP A 187 9.35 -10.19 -32.33
C ASP A 187 9.66 -9.62 -33.71
N GLU A 188 9.77 -10.49 -34.73
CA GLU A 188 10.03 -10.12 -36.13
C GLU A 188 9.00 -9.13 -36.72
N LYS A 189 7.79 -9.08 -36.13
CA LYS A 189 6.72 -8.18 -36.57
C LYS A 189 6.74 -6.83 -35.86
N TRP A 190 7.70 -6.62 -34.93
CA TRP A 190 7.78 -5.39 -34.17
C TRP A 190 8.30 -4.22 -35.03
N ASN A 191 7.59 -3.08 -34.95
CA ASN A 191 8.00 -1.84 -35.61
C ASN A 191 8.50 -0.82 -34.61
N GLU A 192 9.81 -0.78 -34.40
CA GLU A 192 10.46 0.10 -33.43
C GLU A 192 10.26 1.58 -33.78
N LEU A 193 10.33 1.94 -35.07
CA LEU A 193 10.15 3.32 -35.51
C LEU A 193 8.72 3.82 -35.21
N GLU A 194 7.71 2.98 -35.40
CA GLU A 194 6.35 3.30 -35.07
C GLU A 194 6.18 3.50 -33.56
N TYR A 195 6.79 2.63 -32.75
CA TYR A 195 6.74 2.74 -31.30
C TYR A 195 7.36 4.05 -30.81
N LEU A 196 8.58 4.37 -31.25
CA LEU A 196 9.30 5.57 -30.84
C LEU A 196 8.60 6.87 -31.28
N ALA A 197 8.00 6.88 -32.47
CA ALA A 197 7.27 8.03 -33.00
C ALA A 197 5.86 8.19 -32.40
N SER A 198 5.36 7.20 -31.64
CA SER A 198 4.00 7.21 -31.14
C SER A 198 3.88 7.92 -29.80
N PRO A 199 2.75 8.61 -29.53
CA PRO A 199 2.43 9.11 -28.20
C PRO A 199 2.20 7.96 -27.22
N MET A 200 2.35 8.23 -25.91
CA MET A 200 2.31 7.22 -24.85
C MET A 200 1.08 6.28 -24.91
N GLN A 201 -0.11 6.82 -25.17
CA GLN A 201 -1.32 6.00 -25.29
C GLN A 201 -1.22 4.96 -26.41
N LYS A 202 -0.64 5.34 -27.56
CA LYS A 202 -0.43 4.41 -28.68
C LYS A 202 0.68 3.42 -28.36
N ARG A 203 1.76 3.84 -27.66
CA ARG A 203 2.82 2.94 -27.18
C ARG A 203 2.27 1.84 -26.28
N ILE A 204 1.41 2.20 -25.32
CA ILE A 204 0.73 1.23 -24.44
C ILE A 204 -0.16 0.28 -25.25
N GLY A 205 -0.88 0.79 -26.25
CA GLY A 205 -1.67 -0.04 -27.15
C GLY A 205 -0.86 -1.03 -27.97
N LEU A 206 0.35 -0.63 -28.44
CA LEU A 206 1.29 -1.51 -29.13
C LEU A 206 1.83 -2.62 -28.21
N LEU A 207 1.99 -2.33 -26.92
CA LEU A 207 2.47 -3.26 -25.89
C LEU A 207 1.36 -4.08 -25.22
N LYS A 208 0.13 -4.07 -25.73
CA LYS A 208 -1.06 -4.64 -25.08
C LYS A 208 -0.91 -6.10 -24.62
N ASN A 209 -0.13 -6.91 -25.31
CA ASN A 209 0.10 -8.33 -24.96
C ASN A 209 1.14 -8.52 -23.84
N HIS A 210 1.86 -7.47 -23.47
CA HIS A 210 2.92 -7.46 -22.46
C HIS A 210 2.59 -6.55 -21.27
N LEU A 211 1.42 -5.90 -21.31
CA LEU A 211 0.92 -5.03 -20.25
C LEU A 211 -0.43 -5.52 -19.77
N PRO A 212 -0.78 -5.27 -18.50
CA PRO A 212 -2.10 -5.54 -17.96
C PRO A 212 -3.22 -4.91 -18.77
N GLY A 213 -4.31 -5.65 -18.98
CA GLY A 213 -5.49 -5.17 -19.71
C GLY A 213 -6.01 -3.84 -19.16
N LEU A 214 -6.00 -3.66 -17.84
CA LEU A 214 -6.41 -2.44 -17.16
C LEU A 214 -5.70 -1.18 -17.70
N LEU A 215 -4.40 -1.25 -17.96
CA LEU A 215 -3.62 -0.12 -18.52
C LEU A 215 -3.99 0.20 -19.95
N VAL A 216 -4.30 -0.83 -20.74
CA VAL A 216 -4.68 -0.68 -22.14
C VAL A 216 -6.09 -0.08 -22.26
N GLU A 217 -6.98 -0.45 -21.34
CA GLU A 217 -8.39 -0.03 -21.35
C GLU A 217 -8.61 1.36 -20.73
N LYS A 218 -7.84 1.73 -19.70
CA LYS A 218 -8.03 2.96 -18.91
C LYS A 218 -7.14 4.11 -19.40
N ARG A 219 -7.62 4.81 -20.42
CA ARG A 219 -6.92 5.97 -21.02
C ARG A 219 -6.70 7.11 -20.02
N GLU A 220 -7.58 7.26 -19.04
CA GLU A 220 -7.50 8.26 -17.99
C GLU A 220 -6.23 8.08 -17.14
N LEU A 221 -5.89 6.82 -16.84
CA LEU A 221 -4.67 6.50 -16.10
C LEU A 221 -3.41 6.94 -16.87
N VAL A 222 -3.38 6.65 -18.17
CA VAL A 222 -2.28 7.07 -19.05
C VAL A 222 -2.20 8.59 -19.15
N SER A 223 -3.35 9.28 -19.18
CA SER A 223 -3.40 10.74 -19.17
C SER A 223 -2.80 11.33 -17.90
N ILE A 224 -3.05 10.72 -16.73
CA ILE A 224 -2.44 11.16 -15.46
C ILE A 224 -0.92 10.98 -15.50
N LEU A 225 -0.45 9.84 -15.99
CA LEU A 225 0.99 9.51 -16.09
C LEU A 225 1.75 10.41 -17.08
N ASN A 226 1.06 10.89 -18.11
CA ASN A 226 1.64 11.79 -19.10
C ASN A 226 1.70 13.26 -18.70
N LYS A 227 1.06 13.65 -17.61
CA LYS A 227 1.14 15.03 -17.14
C LYS A 227 2.58 15.42 -16.82
N ASP A 228 2.95 16.62 -17.23
CA ASP A 228 4.22 17.17 -16.81
C ASP A 228 4.21 17.43 -15.31
N VAL A 229 5.23 16.92 -14.63
CA VAL A 229 5.38 17.08 -13.18
C VAL A 229 5.44 18.56 -12.79
N HIS A 230 5.99 19.40 -13.67
CA HIS A 230 6.11 20.84 -13.45
C HIS A 230 4.76 21.58 -13.48
N GLU A 231 3.74 20.97 -14.08
CA GLU A 231 2.37 21.55 -14.15
C GLU A 231 1.47 21.06 -13.00
N LEU A 232 1.91 20.08 -12.21
CA LEU A 232 1.13 19.49 -11.14
C LEU A 232 1.38 20.18 -9.80
N SER A 233 0.30 20.47 -9.08
CA SER A 233 0.36 20.90 -7.69
C SER A 233 0.58 19.72 -6.74
N GLU A 234 1.10 19.97 -5.54
CA GLU A 234 1.23 19.00 -4.46
C GLU A 234 -0.08 18.24 -4.20
N GLY A 235 -1.21 18.97 -4.11
CA GLY A 235 -2.52 18.39 -3.85
C GLY A 235 -3.02 17.48 -4.98
N GLU A 236 -2.70 17.78 -6.24
CA GLU A 236 -3.01 16.91 -7.37
C GLU A 236 -2.19 15.63 -7.34
N CYS A 237 -0.89 15.75 -7.08
CA CYS A 237 -0.01 14.60 -6.95
C CYS A 237 -0.48 13.64 -5.85
N LEU A 238 -0.88 14.17 -4.68
CA LEU A 238 -1.43 13.37 -3.59
C LEU A 238 -2.75 12.68 -3.94
N ARG A 239 -3.62 13.35 -4.73
CA ARG A 239 -4.86 12.72 -5.22
C ARG A 239 -4.60 11.62 -6.24
N PHE A 240 -3.59 11.76 -7.08
CA PHE A 240 -3.21 10.76 -8.07
C PHE A 240 -2.43 9.60 -7.47
N PHE A 241 -1.73 9.82 -6.36
CA PHE A 241 -0.86 8.83 -5.74
C PHE A 241 -1.53 7.46 -5.52
N PRO A 242 -2.70 7.33 -4.86
CA PRO A 242 -3.32 6.02 -4.63
C PRO A 242 -3.75 5.33 -5.92
N ILE A 243 -4.10 6.10 -6.96
CA ILE A 243 -4.49 5.57 -8.27
C ILE A 243 -3.27 4.97 -8.97
N LEU A 244 -2.15 5.70 -8.97
CA LEU A 244 -0.91 5.26 -9.60
C LEU A 244 -0.27 4.09 -8.84
N GLN A 245 -0.28 4.13 -7.52
CA GLN A 245 0.17 3.03 -6.68
C GLN A 245 -0.60 1.76 -7.01
N GLY A 246 -1.94 1.81 -7.01
CA GLY A 246 -2.80 0.67 -7.34
C GLY A 246 -2.56 0.14 -8.76
N ALA A 247 -2.33 1.02 -9.73
CA ALA A 247 -1.99 0.62 -11.10
C ALA A 247 -0.65 -0.12 -11.17
N ILE A 248 0.39 0.40 -10.51
CA ILE A 248 1.71 -0.25 -10.45
C ILE A 248 1.60 -1.61 -9.75
N GLU A 249 0.89 -1.68 -8.63
CA GLU A 249 0.66 -2.95 -7.91
C GLU A 249 -0.07 -3.97 -8.77
N THR A 250 -1.07 -3.55 -9.57
CA THR A 250 -1.77 -4.43 -10.52
C THR A 250 -0.83 -4.99 -11.57
N ILE A 251 0.05 -4.16 -12.17
CA ILE A 251 1.08 -4.62 -13.11
C ILE A 251 2.00 -5.65 -12.46
N LEU A 252 2.44 -5.35 -11.25
CA LEU A 252 3.37 -6.21 -10.52
C LEU A 252 2.73 -7.53 -10.09
N ASP A 253 1.46 -7.52 -9.70
CA ASP A 253 0.70 -8.74 -9.36
C ASP A 253 0.53 -9.64 -10.57
N GLU A 254 0.20 -9.11 -11.75
CA GLU A 254 0.12 -9.90 -12.98
C GLU A 254 1.46 -10.50 -13.38
N LYS A 255 2.55 -9.72 -13.31
CA LYS A 255 3.92 -10.25 -13.53
C LYS A 255 4.27 -11.35 -12.53
N LEU A 256 3.91 -11.19 -11.27
CA LEU A 256 4.16 -12.20 -10.23
C LEU A 256 3.41 -13.51 -10.51
N ILE A 257 2.17 -13.42 -10.96
CA ILE A 257 1.34 -14.57 -11.37
C ILE A 257 2.00 -15.28 -12.56
N GLN A 258 2.45 -14.54 -13.58
CA GLN A 258 3.12 -15.12 -14.74
C GLN A 258 4.39 -15.87 -14.34
N ILE A 259 5.29 -15.24 -13.59
CA ILE A 259 6.53 -15.86 -13.10
C ILE A 259 6.23 -17.13 -12.29
N THR A 260 5.21 -17.08 -11.44
CA THR A 260 4.83 -18.24 -10.61
C THR A 260 4.30 -19.40 -11.46
N ARG A 261 3.51 -19.11 -12.50
CA ARG A 261 2.99 -20.13 -13.44
C ARG A 261 4.12 -20.77 -14.24
N GLU A 262 5.05 -19.98 -14.75
CA GLU A 262 6.21 -20.47 -15.50
C GLU A 262 7.12 -21.37 -14.63
N GLN A 263 7.37 -20.97 -13.38
CA GLN A 263 8.14 -21.77 -12.45
C GLN A 263 7.47 -23.14 -12.14
N LYS A 264 6.16 -23.12 -11.90
CA LYS A 264 5.40 -24.37 -11.66
C LYS A 264 5.41 -25.27 -12.89
N ARG A 265 5.27 -24.69 -14.09
CA ARG A 265 5.32 -25.44 -15.34
C ARG A 265 6.69 -26.09 -15.52
N LYS A 266 7.77 -25.34 -15.35
CA LYS A 266 9.14 -25.85 -15.44
C LYS A 266 9.42 -26.96 -14.44
N GLN A 267 9.01 -26.78 -13.18
CA GLN A 267 9.15 -27.83 -12.15
C GLN A 267 8.40 -29.11 -12.53
N LEU A 268 7.23 -29.00 -13.15
CA LEU A 268 6.45 -30.14 -13.61
C LEU A 268 7.14 -30.85 -14.79
N GLU A 269 7.62 -30.07 -15.78
CA GLU A 269 8.38 -30.58 -16.93
C GLU A 269 9.64 -31.34 -16.44
N ASP A 270 10.44 -30.76 -15.55
CA ASP A 270 11.64 -31.39 -14.96
C ASP A 270 11.26 -32.71 -14.23
N SER A 271 10.13 -32.73 -13.52
CA SER A 271 9.65 -33.93 -12.82
C SER A 271 9.22 -35.03 -13.78
N ILE A 272 8.55 -34.68 -14.87
CA ILE A 272 8.14 -35.63 -15.92
C ILE A 272 9.38 -36.23 -16.60
N ASP A 273 10.38 -35.40 -16.94
CA ASP A 273 11.62 -35.83 -17.57
C ASP A 273 12.41 -36.79 -16.67
N GLN A 274 12.45 -36.54 -15.37
CA GLN A 274 13.07 -37.48 -14.41
C GLN A 274 12.36 -38.84 -14.34
N LEU A 275 11.03 -38.84 -14.45
CA LEU A 275 10.25 -40.09 -14.44
C LEU A 275 10.41 -40.90 -15.73
N THR A 276 10.49 -40.17 -16.88
CA THR A 276 10.62 -40.79 -18.20
C THR A 276 12.03 -41.32 -18.45
N SER A 277 13.06 -40.61 -17.97
CA SER A 277 14.46 -41.03 -18.10
C SER A 277 14.79 -42.30 -17.29
N LYS A 278 14.11 -42.50 -16.14
CA LYS A 278 14.27 -43.75 -15.32
C LYS A 278 13.65 -44.98 -15.95
N LYS A 279 12.88 -44.90 -17.05
CA LYS A 279 12.23 -46.01 -17.74
C LYS A 279 13.02 -46.63 -18.91
N LYS A 280 14.23 -46.17 -19.22
CA LYS A 280 15.06 -46.82 -20.24
C LYS A 280 15.75 -48.03 -19.59
N PRO A 281 15.39 -49.30 -19.97
CA PRO A 281 16.11 -50.48 -19.47
C PRO A 281 17.55 -50.47 -19.99
N PRO A 282 18.51 -51.07 -19.25
CA PRO A 282 19.89 -51.17 -19.69
C PRO A 282 19.96 -52.00 -20.99
N LYS A 283 20.61 -51.45 -22.02
CA LYS A 283 20.91 -52.22 -23.24
C LYS A 283 21.70 -53.44 -22.85
N LYS A 284 21.15 -54.63 -23.14
CA LYS A 284 21.88 -55.93 -23.05
C LYS A 284 23.11 -55.80 -23.94
N LYS A 285 24.30 -55.98 -23.37
CA LYS A 285 25.51 -56.27 -24.12
C LYS A 285 25.33 -57.65 -24.74
N GLU A 286 25.29 -57.74 -26.06
CA GLU A 286 25.48 -58.98 -26.79
C GLU A 286 26.95 -59.39 -26.60
N GLU A 287 27.15 -60.48 -25.86
CA GLU A 287 28.45 -61.20 -25.86
C GLU A 287 28.60 -61.85 -27.23
N GLN A 288 29.54 -61.33 -28.02
CA GLN A 288 30.08 -62.03 -29.17
C GLN A 288 30.99 -63.13 -28.62
N GLN A 289 30.53 -64.44 -28.70
CA GLN A 289 31.40 -65.57 -28.65
C GLN A 289 32.08 -65.65 -29.97
N GLU A 290 33.41 -65.53 -29.95
CA GLU A 290 34.32 -65.98 -31.05
C GLU A 290 34.64 -67.42 -30.78
N GLU A 291 34.44 -68.27 -31.82
CA GLU A 291 35.14 -69.59 -32.04
C GLU A 291 36.50 -69.32 -32.69
#